data_1128ead6357b74a01fc7f81a42644b3f
#
_entry.id   1128ead6357b74a01fc7f81a42644b3f
#
_cell.length_a   1.000
_cell.length_b   1.000
_cell.length_c   1.000
_cell.angle_alpha   90.00
_cell.angle_beta   90.00
_cell.angle_gamma   90.00
#
_symmetry.space_group_name_H-M   'P 1'
#
loop_
_entity.id
_entity.type
_entity.pdbx_description
1 polymer ?
#
loop_
_entity_poly.entity_id
_entity_poly.type
_entity_poly.pdbx_seq_one_letter_code
_entity_poly.pdbx_strand_id
1 'polypeptide(L)'
;MVDALESLWPMIKTRSDPHTIVINLDNGPENSSRRTQFINRLVQFAKENNVDINQTYYPPYHSKYNPIERVWGVLEKHWKGELLTSVEKVLGLARTMKWNGKNPIVTKIQGVYKKGISLSQKAMRDLENMIIRVPGIEKWAVDIWGYEG
;
A
#
# COMPACT_ATOMS: atom_id res chain seq x y z
N MET A 1 -4.82 0.22 3.71
CA MET A 1 -3.48 0.32 3.13
C MET A 1 -2.92 1.73 3.25
N VAL A 2 -3.62 2.77 2.81
CA VAL A 2 -3.10 4.16 2.92
C VAL A 2 -2.85 4.54 4.39
N ASP A 3 -3.74 4.20 5.32
CA ASP A 3 -3.52 4.44 6.76
C ASP A 3 -2.24 3.77 7.29
N ALA A 4 -1.86 2.62 6.73
CA ALA A 4 -0.58 1.98 7.06
C ALA A 4 0.60 2.82 6.54
N LEU A 5 0.49 3.35 5.32
CA LEU A 5 1.49 4.24 4.76
C LEU A 5 1.62 5.52 5.59
N GLU A 6 0.49 6.14 5.96
CA GLU A 6 0.45 7.32 6.83
C GLU A 6 1.14 7.07 8.17
N SER A 7 0.88 5.92 8.79
CA SER A 7 1.51 5.56 10.08
C SER A 7 3.01 5.31 9.99
N LEU A 8 3.49 4.86 8.82
CA LEU A 8 4.91 4.59 8.58
C LEU A 8 5.66 5.82 8.04
N TRP A 9 4.95 6.79 7.50
CA TRP A 9 5.54 7.93 6.79
C TRP A 9 6.55 8.75 7.63
N PRO A 10 6.28 9.09 8.91
CA PRO A 10 7.25 9.81 9.72
C PRO A 10 8.61 9.10 9.82
N MET A 11 8.57 7.77 9.96
CA MET A 11 9.79 6.96 10.01
C MET A 11 10.51 6.92 8.65
N ILE A 12 9.77 6.78 7.55
CA ILE A 12 10.32 6.80 6.19
C ILE A 12 10.98 8.15 5.91
N LYS A 13 10.27 9.24 6.21
CA LYS A 13 10.75 10.60 6.01
C LYS A 13 12.02 10.89 6.82
N THR A 14 12.05 10.52 8.08
CA THR A 14 13.25 10.68 8.92
C THR A 14 14.45 9.89 8.42
N ARG A 15 14.21 8.72 7.81
CA ARG A 15 15.27 7.81 7.38
C ARG A 15 15.85 8.17 6.00
N SER A 16 15.03 8.61 5.07
CA SER A 16 15.44 8.75 3.66
C SER A 16 14.91 10.00 2.95
N ASP A 17 13.94 10.70 3.55
CA ASP A 17 13.29 11.91 3.01
C ASP A 17 13.04 11.84 1.49
N PRO A 18 12.28 10.85 1.00
CA PRO A 18 12.16 10.61 -0.43
C PRO A 18 11.25 11.66 -1.09
N HIS A 19 11.64 12.15 -2.26
CA HIS A 19 10.77 12.96 -3.12
C HIS A 19 9.76 12.13 -3.89
N THR A 20 10.08 10.86 -4.13
CA THR A 20 9.21 9.91 -4.85
C THR A 20 9.19 8.57 -4.15
N ILE A 21 8.02 7.97 -4.05
CA ILE A 21 7.85 6.58 -3.57
C ILE A 21 7.26 5.71 -4.68
N VAL A 22 7.75 4.49 -4.80
CA VAL A 22 7.22 3.48 -5.71
C VAL A 22 6.42 2.46 -4.91
N ILE A 23 5.16 2.26 -5.27
CA ILE A 23 4.27 1.30 -4.61
C ILE A 23 3.95 0.18 -5.59
N ASN A 24 4.48 -1.02 -5.30
CA ASN A 24 4.18 -2.21 -6.08
C ASN A 24 2.93 -2.90 -5.53
N LEU A 25 1.96 -3.16 -6.38
CA LEU A 25 0.62 -3.67 -6.04
C LEU A 25 0.25 -4.90 -6.87
N ASP A 26 -0.60 -5.75 -6.33
CA ASP A 26 -1.09 -6.96 -7.00
C ASP A 26 -2.36 -6.73 -7.82
N ASN A 27 -2.87 -5.50 -7.86
CA ASN A 27 -4.13 -5.11 -8.51
C ASN A 27 -5.36 -5.87 -7.95
N GLY A 28 -5.33 -6.20 -6.68
CA GLY A 28 -6.46 -6.80 -5.98
C GLY A 28 -7.68 -5.88 -5.90
N PRO A 29 -8.85 -6.39 -5.51
CA PRO A 29 -10.09 -5.61 -5.49
C PRO A 29 -10.03 -4.39 -4.57
N GLU A 30 -9.19 -4.41 -3.54
CA GLU A 30 -9.06 -3.32 -2.56
C GLU A 30 -8.10 -2.20 -2.99
N ASN A 31 -7.14 -2.51 -3.84
CA ASN A 31 -6.06 -1.60 -4.26
C ASN A 31 -5.98 -1.42 -5.78
N SER A 32 -7.01 -1.83 -6.51
CA SER A 32 -7.07 -1.70 -7.96
C SER A 32 -6.89 -0.26 -8.43
N SER A 33 -6.20 -0.08 -9.56
CA SER A 33 -6.01 1.22 -10.22
C SER A 33 -7.32 1.92 -10.63
N ARG A 34 -8.43 1.21 -10.57
CA ARG A 34 -9.79 1.73 -10.83
C ARG A 34 -10.56 2.09 -9.56
N ARG A 35 -10.01 1.78 -8.37
CA ARG A 35 -10.69 2.03 -7.10
C ARG A 35 -10.54 3.50 -6.71
N THR A 36 -11.54 4.29 -7.04
CA THR A 36 -11.52 5.76 -6.87
C THR A 36 -11.23 6.20 -5.45
N GLN A 37 -11.80 5.52 -4.44
CA GLN A 37 -11.52 5.84 -3.04
C GLN A 37 -10.06 5.61 -2.66
N PHE A 38 -9.46 4.52 -3.15
CA PHE A 38 -8.06 4.20 -2.91
C PHE A 38 -7.14 5.25 -3.55
N ILE A 39 -7.37 5.56 -4.83
CA ILE A 39 -6.62 6.59 -5.55
C ILE A 39 -6.77 7.96 -4.90
N ASN A 40 -8.01 8.36 -4.53
CA ASN A 40 -8.26 9.62 -3.85
C ASN A 40 -7.45 9.77 -2.54
N ARG A 41 -7.40 8.71 -1.73
CA ARG A 41 -6.60 8.71 -0.50
C ARG A 41 -5.10 8.82 -0.78
N LEU A 42 -4.61 8.20 -1.85
CA LEU A 42 -3.20 8.33 -2.25
C LEU A 42 -2.88 9.73 -2.78
N VAL A 43 -3.80 10.35 -3.55
CA VAL A 43 -3.64 11.75 -3.98
C VAL A 43 -3.59 12.70 -2.78
N GLN A 44 -4.48 12.51 -1.79
CA GLN A 44 -4.44 13.29 -0.56
C GLN A 44 -3.11 13.11 0.17
N PHE A 45 -2.69 11.87 0.37
CA PHE A 45 -1.41 11.56 1.01
C PHE A 45 -0.22 12.21 0.28
N ALA A 46 -0.17 12.11 -1.05
CA ALA A 46 0.89 12.69 -1.87
C ALA A 46 1.00 14.21 -1.66
N LYS A 47 -0.13 14.91 -1.73
CA LYS A 47 -0.19 16.36 -1.54
C LYS A 47 0.16 16.79 -0.13
N GLU A 48 -0.40 16.14 0.90
CA GLU A 48 -0.16 16.48 2.30
C GLU A 48 1.30 16.28 2.71
N ASN A 49 1.98 15.34 2.08
CA ASN A 49 3.36 15.00 2.40
C ASN A 49 4.38 15.51 1.39
N ASN A 50 3.93 16.20 0.34
CA ASN A 50 4.78 16.74 -0.73
C ASN A 50 5.69 15.65 -1.33
N VAL A 51 5.09 14.53 -1.74
CA VAL A 51 5.78 13.37 -2.27
C VAL A 51 5.06 12.81 -3.49
N ASP A 52 5.81 12.50 -4.53
CA ASP A 52 5.27 11.84 -5.70
C ASP A 52 5.08 10.34 -5.47
N ILE A 53 4.06 9.76 -6.09
CA ILE A 53 3.78 8.33 -5.98
C ILE A 53 3.70 7.70 -7.36
N ASN A 54 4.57 6.72 -7.62
CA ASN A 54 4.47 5.85 -8.78
C ASN A 54 3.84 4.53 -8.35
N GLN A 55 2.63 4.25 -8.81
CA GLN A 55 1.97 2.97 -8.59
C GLN A 55 2.25 2.04 -9.75
N THR A 56 2.81 0.88 -9.44
CA THR A 56 3.07 -0.18 -10.42
C THR A 56 2.32 -1.44 -10.01
N TYR A 57 1.54 -1.99 -10.93
CA TYR A 57 0.72 -3.16 -10.69
C TYR A 57 1.31 -4.39 -11.38
N TYR A 58 1.44 -5.47 -10.62
CA TYR A 58 1.82 -6.76 -11.21
C TYR A 58 0.69 -7.33 -12.06
N PRO A 59 0.99 -7.88 -13.24
CA PRO A 59 0.00 -8.63 -14.02
C PRO A 59 -0.55 -9.82 -13.22
N PRO A 60 -1.75 -10.32 -13.55
CA PRO A 60 -2.29 -11.52 -12.94
C PRO A 60 -1.28 -12.68 -12.97
N TYR A 61 -1.26 -13.47 -11.92
CA TYR A 61 -0.35 -14.62 -11.74
C TYR A 61 1.14 -14.27 -11.62
N HIS A 62 1.50 -12.98 -11.53
CA HIS A 62 2.89 -12.53 -11.41
C HIS A 62 3.22 -11.97 -10.02
N SER A 63 2.33 -12.08 -9.04
CA SER A 63 2.56 -11.63 -7.64
C SER A 63 3.79 -12.26 -7.01
N LYS A 64 4.20 -13.47 -7.44
CA LYS A 64 5.44 -14.14 -7.00
C LYS A 64 6.71 -13.31 -7.18
N TYR A 65 6.70 -12.33 -8.08
CA TYR A 65 7.81 -11.40 -8.28
C TYR A 65 7.79 -10.23 -7.30
N ASN A 66 6.68 -10.03 -6.56
CA ASN A 66 6.62 -9.02 -5.51
C ASN A 66 7.53 -9.44 -4.34
N PRO A 67 8.52 -8.62 -3.95
CA PRO A 67 9.45 -8.96 -2.87
C PRO A 67 8.77 -9.32 -1.55
N ILE A 68 7.59 -8.78 -1.28
CA ILE A 68 6.83 -9.06 -0.05
C ILE A 68 6.41 -10.54 0.08
N GLU A 69 6.23 -11.25 -1.04
CA GLU A 69 5.87 -12.66 -1.03
C GLU A 69 6.93 -13.52 -0.32
N ARG A 70 8.20 -13.11 -0.41
CA ARG A 70 9.30 -13.80 0.31
C ARG A 70 9.18 -13.61 1.82
N VAL A 71 8.73 -12.43 2.26
CA VAL A 71 8.50 -12.14 3.68
C VAL A 71 7.31 -12.94 4.20
N TRP A 72 6.21 -12.99 3.42
CA TRP A 72 5.05 -13.82 3.76
C TRP A 72 5.41 -15.30 3.85
N GLY A 73 6.22 -15.83 2.94
CA GLY A 73 6.70 -17.20 2.98
C GLY A 73 7.53 -17.53 4.24
N VAL A 74 8.31 -16.57 4.75
CA VAL A 74 9.03 -16.74 6.03
C VAL A 74 8.06 -16.73 7.21
N LEU A 75 7.08 -15.81 7.21
CA LEU A 75 6.06 -15.75 8.26
C LEU A 75 5.22 -17.05 8.29
N GLU A 76 4.81 -17.55 7.13
CA GLU A 76 4.06 -18.79 7.00
C GLU A 76 4.82 -19.99 7.57
N LYS A 77 6.12 -20.08 7.28
CA LYS A 77 6.99 -21.11 7.88
C LYS A 77 7.13 -20.93 9.39
N HIS A 78 7.21 -19.68 9.87
CA HIS A 78 7.41 -19.38 11.28
C HIS A 78 6.23 -19.79 12.16
N TRP A 79 5.00 -19.66 11.68
CA TRP A 79 3.81 -20.07 12.42
C TRP A 79 3.23 -21.42 12.00
N LYS A 80 3.95 -22.17 11.16
CA LYS A 80 3.52 -23.49 10.71
C LYS A 80 3.30 -24.43 11.89
N GLY A 81 2.09 -25.03 11.96
CA GLY A 81 1.67 -25.90 13.06
C GLY A 81 1.02 -25.18 14.23
N GLU A 82 0.99 -23.85 14.23
CA GLU A 82 0.30 -23.06 15.24
C GLU A 82 -1.17 -22.84 14.89
N LEU A 83 -2.06 -22.93 15.88
CA LEU A 83 -3.45 -22.53 15.72
C LEU A 83 -3.56 -21.02 15.95
N LEU A 84 -3.92 -20.27 14.90
CA LEU A 84 -4.08 -18.82 14.92
C LEU A 84 -5.44 -18.43 15.52
N THR A 85 -5.60 -18.63 16.81
CA THR A 85 -6.88 -18.52 17.54
C THR A 85 -7.27 -17.09 17.91
N SER A 86 -6.33 -16.15 17.89
CA SER A 86 -6.60 -14.74 18.23
C SER A 86 -5.69 -13.79 17.43
N VAL A 87 -6.12 -12.55 17.32
CA VAL A 87 -5.32 -11.49 16.69
C VAL A 87 -4.02 -11.27 17.46
N GLU A 88 -4.06 -11.31 18.79
CA GLU A 88 -2.90 -11.15 19.66
C GLU A 88 -1.86 -12.23 19.39
N LYS A 89 -2.28 -13.49 19.20
CA LYS A 89 -1.39 -14.59 18.85
C LYS A 89 -0.75 -14.38 17.49
N VAL A 90 -1.52 -13.96 16.48
CA VAL A 90 -1.01 -13.66 15.14
C VAL A 90 0.04 -12.54 15.20
N LEU A 91 -0.27 -11.45 15.92
CA LEU A 91 0.67 -10.33 16.09
C LEU A 91 1.93 -10.75 16.86
N GLY A 92 1.78 -11.59 17.89
CA GLY A 92 2.90 -12.14 18.65
C GLY A 92 3.86 -12.94 17.78
N LEU A 93 3.32 -13.89 17.01
CA LEU A 93 4.09 -14.70 16.07
C LEU A 93 4.76 -13.83 14.98
N ALA A 94 4.04 -12.86 14.44
CA ALA A 94 4.62 -11.94 13.46
C ALA A 94 5.79 -11.13 14.04
N ARG A 95 5.72 -10.66 15.30
CA ARG A 95 6.79 -9.90 15.97
C ARG A 95 8.04 -10.74 16.25
N THR A 96 7.87 -12.05 16.43
CA THR A 96 8.98 -12.97 16.77
C THR A 96 9.65 -13.58 15.54
N MET A 97 9.06 -13.46 14.35
CA MET A 97 9.73 -13.91 13.13
C MET A 97 11.01 -13.10 12.86
N LYS A 98 11.91 -13.68 12.07
CA LYS A 98 13.13 -13.00 11.62
C LYS A 98 13.19 -12.96 10.10
N TRP A 99 13.38 -11.76 9.56
CA TRP A 99 13.69 -11.52 8.17
C TRP A 99 15.09 -10.89 8.06
N ASN A 100 16.00 -11.55 7.37
CA ASN A 100 17.41 -11.11 7.29
C ASN A 100 18.03 -10.79 8.67
N GLY A 101 17.73 -11.64 9.66
CA GLY A 101 18.24 -11.49 11.02
C GLY A 101 17.55 -10.43 11.90
N LYS A 102 16.58 -9.71 11.36
CA LYS A 102 15.85 -8.65 12.07
C LYS A 102 14.38 -9.05 12.30
N ASN A 103 13.84 -8.64 13.44
CA ASN A 103 12.41 -8.77 13.69
C ASN A 103 11.65 -7.64 13.02
N PRO A 104 10.46 -7.88 12.44
CA PRO A 104 9.63 -6.82 11.88
C PRO A 104 9.00 -5.97 12.97
N ILE A 105 8.73 -4.72 12.63
CA ILE A 105 7.85 -3.85 13.41
C ILE A 105 6.42 -4.19 13.02
N VAL A 106 5.63 -4.67 13.98
CA VAL A 106 4.25 -5.11 13.74
C VAL A 106 3.29 -4.24 14.54
N THR A 107 2.41 -3.54 13.86
CA THR A 107 1.37 -2.71 14.45
C THR A 107 -0.01 -3.14 13.95
N LYS A 108 -1.02 -3.00 14.81
CA LYS A 108 -2.41 -3.19 14.44
C LYS A 108 -3.01 -1.84 14.12
N ILE A 109 -3.45 -1.65 12.89
CA ILE A 109 -4.20 -0.44 12.52
C ILE A 109 -5.63 -0.60 13.03
N GLN A 110 -6.06 0.34 13.86
CA GLN A 110 -7.41 0.40 14.37
C GLN A 110 -8.20 1.41 13.55
N GLY A 111 -9.33 0.99 12.99
CA GLY A 111 -10.20 1.87 12.24
C GLY A 111 -11.51 1.19 11.86
N VAL A 112 -12.59 1.96 11.82
CA VAL A 112 -13.88 1.53 11.26
C VAL A 112 -13.95 2.04 9.82
N TYR A 113 -13.89 1.13 8.87
CA TYR A 113 -13.94 1.45 7.45
C TYR A 113 -15.37 1.34 6.93
N LYS A 114 -15.93 2.46 6.47
CA LYS A 114 -17.23 2.48 5.82
C LYS A 114 -17.15 1.81 4.45
N LYS A 115 -18.05 0.87 4.20
CA LYS A 115 -18.21 0.26 2.87
C LYS A 115 -19.14 1.10 2.00
N GLY A 116 -19.01 0.99 0.69
CA GLY A 116 -19.95 1.61 -0.26
C GLY A 116 -19.80 3.12 -0.44
N ILE A 117 -18.70 3.73 -0.02
CA ILE A 117 -18.45 5.13 -0.33
C ILE A 117 -18.11 5.24 -1.82
N SER A 118 -18.94 5.97 -2.56
CA SER A 118 -18.69 6.34 -3.95
C SER A 118 -18.41 7.83 -4.06
N LEU A 119 -17.48 8.20 -4.92
CA LEU A 119 -17.25 9.59 -5.27
C LEU A 119 -18.32 10.05 -6.28
N SER A 120 -18.70 11.32 -6.24
CA SER A 120 -19.55 11.92 -7.26
C SER A 120 -18.83 11.90 -8.62
N GLN A 121 -19.57 11.96 -9.72
CA GLN A 121 -18.98 12.01 -11.06
C GLN A 121 -18.04 13.22 -11.25
N LYS A 122 -18.36 14.35 -10.61
CA LYS A 122 -17.48 15.54 -10.62
C LYS A 122 -16.18 15.23 -9.89
N ALA A 123 -16.25 14.71 -8.66
CA ALA A 123 -15.07 14.37 -7.88
C ALA A 123 -14.21 13.30 -8.56
N MET A 124 -14.82 12.37 -9.30
CA MET A 124 -14.08 11.38 -10.10
C MET A 124 -13.31 12.04 -11.25
N ARG A 125 -13.91 13.01 -11.96
CA ARG A 125 -13.23 13.75 -13.02
C ARG A 125 -12.08 14.59 -12.47
N ASP A 126 -12.31 15.27 -11.36
CA ASP A 126 -11.29 16.08 -10.70
C ASP A 126 -10.10 15.20 -10.26
N LEU A 127 -10.40 13.99 -9.76
CA LEU A 127 -9.40 13.01 -9.36
C LEU A 127 -8.57 12.49 -10.55
N GLU A 128 -9.21 12.16 -11.68
CA GLU A 128 -8.50 11.70 -12.90
C GLU A 128 -7.60 12.80 -13.48
N ASN A 129 -7.92 14.08 -13.28
CA ASN A 129 -7.05 15.20 -13.67
C ASN A 129 -5.80 15.35 -12.78
N MET A 130 -5.79 14.71 -11.61
CA MET A 130 -4.67 14.77 -10.65
C MET A 130 -3.72 13.57 -10.78
N ILE A 131 -4.00 12.63 -11.66
CA ILE A 131 -3.19 11.43 -11.87
C ILE A 131 -2.82 11.31 -13.33
N ILE A 132 -1.71 10.65 -13.59
CA ILE A 132 -1.27 10.31 -14.94
C ILE A 132 -1.28 8.80 -15.08
N ARG A 133 -2.06 8.31 -16.03
CA ARG A 133 -2.04 6.91 -16.43
C ARG A 133 -1.08 6.74 -17.59
N VAL A 134 -0.07 5.87 -17.43
CA VAL A 134 0.95 5.69 -18.44
C VAL A 134 0.32 5.10 -19.72
N PRO A 135 0.44 5.77 -20.88
CA PRO A 135 -0.19 5.32 -22.13
C PRO A 135 0.22 3.89 -22.51
N GLY A 136 -0.75 3.08 -22.87
CA GLY A 136 -0.57 1.67 -23.23
C GLY A 136 -0.54 0.69 -22.05
N ILE A 137 -0.36 1.19 -20.81
CA ILE A 137 -0.36 0.41 -19.57
C ILE A 137 -1.17 1.08 -18.46
N GLU A 138 -2.22 1.80 -18.82
CA GLU A 138 -3.04 2.64 -17.90
C GLU A 138 -3.61 1.87 -16.70
N LYS A 139 -3.77 0.55 -16.83
CA LYS A 139 -4.23 -0.34 -15.76
C LYS A 139 -3.11 -0.76 -14.80
N TRP A 140 -1.87 -0.59 -15.24
CA TRP A 140 -0.70 -1.18 -14.60
C TRP A 140 0.28 -0.16 -14.04
N ALA A 141 0.17 1.10 -14.51
CA ALA A 141 1.02 2.19 -14.04
C ALA A 141 0.22 3.47 -13.90
N VAL A 142 0.28 4.06 -12.70
CA VAL A 142 -0.40 5.31 -12.35
C VAL A 142 0.56 6.18 -11.57
N ASP A 143 0.79 7.40 -12.04
CA ASP A 143 1.61 8.39 -11.39
C ASP A 143 0.74 9.45 -10.72
N ILE A 144 1.09 9.83 -9.52
CA ILE A 144 0.43 10.86 -8.72
C ILE A 144 1.50 11.89 -8.33
N TRP A 145 1.27 13.12 -8.71
CA TRP A 145 2.14 14.23 -8.37
C TRP A 145 1.67 14.90 -7.08
N GLY A 146 2.49 14.82 -6.06
CA GLY A 146 2.27 15.50 -4.78
C GLY A 146 3.15 16.73 -4.63
N TYR A 147 4.25 16.78 -5.38
CA TYR A 147 5.19 17.88 -5.36
C TYR A 147 4.66 19.01 -6.25
N GLU A 148 4.35 20.15 -5.65
CA GLU A 148 4.15 21.41 -6.38
C GLU A 148 5.52 22.09 -6.46
N GLY A 149 6.15 21.96 -7.64
CA GLY A 149 7.46 22.56 -7.92
C GLY A 149 7.47 24.09 -7.85
#